data_9acba8b8c6f58f9f3210e94e7eb97c2c
#
_entry.id   9acba8b8c6f58f9f3210e94e7eb97c2c
#
_cell.length_a   1.000
_cell.length_b   1.000
_cell.length_c   1.000
_cell.angle_alpha   90.00
_cell.angle_beta   90.00
_cell.angle_gamma   90.00
#
_symmetry.space_group_name_H-M   'P 1'
#
loop_
_entity.id
_entity.type
_entity.pdbx_description
1 polymer ?
#
loop_
_entity_poly.entity_id
_entity_poly.type
_entity_poly.pdbx_seq_one_letter_code
_entity_poly.pdbx_strand_id
1 'polypeptide(L)'
;MSDSMVTQSGERVTPLACDEKQIHIEDIAHALSQLCRANGHTKYFYSVGQHCINCALEAKERGFGKQLQLTALLHDASEAYMADLIRPVKQQMPKYCETEDQLLAVILKKYGLDPELPVSI
;
A
#
# COMPACT_ATOMS: atom_id res chain seq x y z
N MET A 1 5.67 -25.83 -0.72
CA MET A 1 4.97 -24.62 -1.15
C MET A 1 5.69 -23.37 -0.68
N SER A 2 5.83 -22.40 -1.55
CA SER A 2 6.53 -21.17 -1.21
C SER A 2 5.59 -20.18 -0.53
N ASP A 3 6.07 -19.50 0.51
CA ASP A 3 5.41 -18.38 1.14
C ASP A 3 5.83 -17.05 0.51
N SER A 4 6.53 -17.11 -0.61
CA SER A 4 7.06 -15.95 -1.32
C SER A 4 6.49 -15.84 -2.73
N MET A 5 6.66 -14.65 -3.31
CA MET A 5 6.27 -14.34 -4.68
C MET A 5 7.42 -13.63 -5.37
N VAL A 6 7.40 -13.63 -6.70
CA VAL A 6 8.36 -12.87 -7.51
C VAL A 6 7.64 -11.65 -8.08
N THR A 7 8.22 -10.48 -7.84
CA THR A 7 7.65 -9.20 -8.29
C THR A 7 8.07 -8.87 -9.73
N GLN A 8 7.56 -7.77 -10.25
CA GLN A 8 7.86 -7.29 -11.60
C GLN A 8 9.36 -7.09 -11.82
N SER A 9 10.10 -6.62 -10.81
CA SER A 9 11.56 -6.42 -10.92
C SER A 9 12.36 -7.72 -10.81
N GLY A 10 11.70 -8.82 -10.48
CA GLY A 10 12.35 -10.12 -10.27
C GLY A 10 12.75 -10.38 -8.83
N GLU A 11 12.40 -9.49 -7.91
CA GLU A 11 12.68 -9.68 -6.49
C GLU A 11 11.76 -10.73 -5.89
N ARG A 12 12.33 -11.62 -5.07
CA ARG A 12 11.52 -12.58 -4.32
C ARG A 12 11.15 -11.97 -2.97
N VAL A 13 9.85 -11.79 -2.76
CA VAL A 13 9.31 -11.16 -1.56
C VAL A 13 8.50 -12.17 -0.75
N THR A 14 8.66 -12.14 0.56
CA THR A 14 7.84 -12.92 1.49
C THR A 14 6.90 -11.94 2.20
N PRO A 15 5.65 -11.75 1.70
CA PRO A 15 4.80 -10.67 2.21
C PRO A 15 4.50 -10.74 3.70
N LEU A 16 4.34 -11.94 4.26
CA LEU A 16 3.96 -12.12 5.66
C LEU A 16 5.16 -12.09 6.62
N ALA A 17 6.37 -12.00 6.09
CA ALA A 17 7.60 -11.89 6.88
C ALA A 17 8.60 -11.06 6.06
N CYS A 18 8.18 -9.86 5.69
CA CYS A 18 8.90 -9.03 4.72
C CYS A 18 10.08 -8.30 5.35
N ASP A 19 11.23 -8.39 4.67
CA ASP A 19 12.43 -7.60 4.99
C ASP A 19 12.42 -6.37 4.08
N GLU A 20 12.83 -5.22 4.61
CA GLU A 20 12.86 -3.97 3.83
C GLU A 20 13.73 -4.08 2.57
N LYS A 21 14.73 -4.97 2.57
CA LYS A 21 15.58 -5.19 1.40
C LYS A 21 14.82 -5.77 0.22
N GLN A 22 13.67 -6.40 0.46
CA GLN A 22 12.83 -6.96 -0.59
C GLN A 22 11.89 -5.92 -1.20
N ILE A 23 11.78 -4.74 -0.59
CA ILE A 23 10.86 -3.70 -1.01
C ILE A 23 11.52 -2.79 -2.03
N HIS A 24 10.87 -2.63 -3.19
CA HIS A 24 11.31 -1.71 -4.25
C HIS A 24 10.13 -0.84 -4.68
N ILE A 25 10.35 0.47 -4.74
CA ILE A 25 9.28 1.41 -5.07
C ILE A 25 8.72 1.15 -6.48
N GLU A 26 9.57 0.70 -7.41
CA GLU A 26 9.16 0.38 -8.76
C GLU A 26 8.13 -0.75 -8.78
N ASP A 27 8.33 -1.76 -7.94
CA ASP A 27 7.38 -2.87 -7.81
C ASP A 27 6.05 -2.41 -7.24
N ILE A 28 6.11 -1.57 -6.21
CA ILE A 28 4.90 -1.01 -5.58
C ILE A 28 4.13 -0.20 -6.60
N ALA A 29 4.79 0.72 -7.28
CA ALA A 29 4.15 1.59 -8.27
C ALA A 29 3.52 0.78 -9.39
N HIS A 30 4.24 -0.22 -9.91
CA HIS A 30 3.74 -1.08 -10.98
C HIS A 30 2.49 -1.84 -10.52
N ALA A 31 2.58 -2.52 -9.38
CA ALA A 31 1.47 -3.33 -8.89
C ALA A 31 0.23 -2.48 -8.60
N LEU A 32 0.40 -1.34 -7.93
CA LEU A 32 -0.73 -0.47 -7.61
C LEU A 32 -1.38 0.11 -8.85
N SER A 33 -0.62 0.29 -9.94
CA SER A 33 -1.19 0.77 -11.21
C SER A 33 -2.06 -0.29 -11.89
N GLN A 34 -1.90 -1.55 -11.53
CA GLN A 34 -2.63 -2.68 -12.11
C GLN A 34 -3.83 -3.12 -11.28
N LEU A 35 -3.96 -2.61 -10.05
CA LEU A 35 -5.06 -2.97 -9.16
C LEU A 35 -6.19 -1.95 -9.27
N CYS A 36 -7.38 -2.41 -9.64
CA CYS A 36 -8.56 -1.58 -9.65
C CYS A 36 -9.11 -1.48 -8.23
N ARG A 37 -9.52 -0.28 -7.82
CA ARG A 37 -10.12 -0.05 -6.52
C ARG A 37 -11.45 -0.78 -6.35
N ALA A 38 -11.82 -1.05 -5.09
CA ALA A 38 -13.10 -1.63 -4.71
C ALA A 38 -13.37 -2.96 -5.43
N ASN A 39 -12.30 -3.74 -5.64
CA ASN A 39 -12.39 -5.05 -6.30
C ASN A 39 -13.07 -4.96 -7.69
N GLY A 40 -12.89 -3.84 -8.37
CA GLY A 40 -13.44 -3.62 -9.71
C GLY A 40 -14.85 -3.03 -9.74
N HIS A 41 -15.46 -2.79 -8.59
CA HIS A 41 -16.81 -2.21 -8.53
C HIS A 41 -16.77 -0.70 -8.68
N THR A 42 -16.22 -0.25 -9.80
CA THR A 42 -16.12 1.15 -10.20
C THR A 42 -16.69 1.26 -11.61
N LYS A 43 -17.18 2.45 -11.97
CA LYS A 43 -17.73 2.68 -13.30
C LYS A 43 -16.67 2.54 -14.39
N TYR A 44 -15.47 3.03 -14.11
CA TYR A 44 -14.32 2.95 -15.00
C TYR A 44 -13.15 2.38 -14.21
N PHE A 45 -12.14 1.88 -14.92
CA PHE A 45 -10.92 1.45 -14.24
C PHE A 45 -10.34 2.62 -13.44
N TYR A 46 -10.16 2.40 -12.15
CA TYR A 46 -9.57 3.38 -11.24
C TYR A 46 -8.55 2.67 -10.39
N SER A 47 -7.26 2.86 -10.69
CA SER A 47 -6.21 2.10 -10.03
C SER A 47 -6.00 2.58 -8.58
N VAL A 48 -5.53 1.65 -7.76
CA VAL A 48 -5.08 1.98 -6.39
C VAL A 48 -3.96 3.01 -6.46
N GLY A 49 -3.07 2.91 -7.46
CA GLY A 49 -2.00 3.87 -7.66
C GLY A 49 -2.53 5.29 -7.89
N GLN A 50 -3.52 5.45 -8.74
CA GLN A 50 -4.14 6.75 -8.97
C GLN A 50 -4.80 7.29 -7.70
N HIS A 51 -5.47 6.42 -6.96
CA HIS A 51 -6.06 6.78 -5.67
C HIS A 51 -4.99 7.32 -4.71
N CYS A 52 -3.84 6.65 -4.63
CA CYS A 52 -2.74 7.08 -3.76
C CYS A 52 -2.22 8.46 -4.16
N ILE A 53 -2.06 8.71 -5.46
CA ILE A 53 -1.67 10.02 -5.96
C ILE A 53 -2.69 11.08 -5.56
N ASN A 54 -3.97 10.79 -5.73
CA ASN A 54 -5.04 11.72 -5.36
C ASN A 54 -5.04 12.00 -3.86
N CYS A 55 -4.77 11.00 -3.03
CA CYS A 55 -4.65 11.19 -1.57
C CYS A 55 -3.48 12.11 -1.22
N ALA A 56 -2.33 11.95 -1.88
CA ALA A 56 -1.18 12.82 -1.66
C ALA A 56 -1.47 14.26 -2.08
N LEU A 57 -2.15 14.44 -3.22
CA LEU A 57 -2.54 15.76 -3.69
C LEU A 57 -3.55 16.41 -2.75
N GLU A 58 -4.49 15.65 -2.21
CA GLU A 58 -5.45 16.14 -1.21
C GLU A 58 -4.75 16.59 0.06
N ALA A 59 -3.77 15.82 0.52
CA ALA A 59 -2.97 16.19 1.68
C ALA A 59 -2.23 17.52 1.46
N LYS A 60 -1.68 17.70 0.26
CA LYS A 60 -1.01 18.93 -0.13
C LYS A 60 -1.99 20.10 -0.14
N GLU A 61 -3.17 19.90 -0.72
CA GLU A 61 -4.21 20.93 -0.82
C GLU A 61 -4.69 21.38 0.56
N ARG A 62 -4.73 20.44 1.53
CA ARG A 62 -5.09 20.76 2.92
C ARG A 62 -3.96 21.39 3.72
N GLY A 63 -2.81 21.62 3.10
CA GLY A 63 -1.67 22.27 3.74
C GLY A 63 -0.81 21.36 4.60
N PHE A 64 -0.94 20.04 4.47
CA PHE A 64 -0.10 19.10 5.21
C PHE A 64 1.34 19.12 4.70
N GLY A 65 2.31 18.90 5.60
CA GLY A 65 3.72 18.87 5.25
C GLY A 65 4.09 17.65 4.42
N LYS A 66 5.34 17.64 3.92
CA LYS A 66 5.81 16.61 3.01
C LYS A 66 5.73 15.21 3.61
N GLN A 67 5.99 15.04 4.91
CA GLN A 67 5.91 13.73 5.55
C GLN A 67 4.52 13.13 5.43
N LEU A 68 3.48 13.93 5.73
CA LEU A 68 2.10 13.45 5.62
C LEU A 68 1.69 13.25 4.17
N GLN A 69 2.18 14.08 3.24
CA GLN A 69 1.93 13.89 1.82
C GLN A 69 2.50 12.54 1.34
N LEU A 70 3.74 12.22 1.73
CA LEU A 70 4.37 10.96 1.37
C LEU A 70 3.70 9.78 2.05
N THR A 71 3.29 9.92 3.30
CA THR A 71 2.54 8.88 4.00
C THR A 71 1.21 8.61 3.32
N ALA A 72 0.51 9.66 2.89
CA ALA A 72 -0.73 9.51 2.13
C ALA A 72 -0.48 8.79 0.79
N LEU A 73 0.63 9.11 0.11
CA LEU A 73 0.99 8.45 -1.13
C LEU A 73 1.24 6.95 -0.94
N LEU A 74 1.81 6.55 0.19
CA LEU A 74 2.19 5.17 0.45
C LEU A 74 1.22 4.42 1.38
N HIS A 75 0.10 5.04 1.76
CA HIS A 75 -0.78 4.42 2.77
C HIS A 75 -1.39 3.08 2.34
N ASP A 76 -1.54 2.85 1.04
CA ASP A 76 -2.03 1.59 0.49
C ASP A 76 -0.93 0.74 -0.14
N ALA A 77 0.34 1.07 0.11
CA ALA A 77 1.46 0.39 -0.56
C ALA A 77 1.51 -1.11 -0.25
N SER A 78 1.03 -1.53 0.92
CA SER A 78 0.94 -2.96 1.28
C SER A 78 0.06 -3.75 0.32
N GLU A 79 -0.89 -3.10 -0.33
CA GLU A 79 -1.79 -3.75 -1.28
C GLU A 79 -1.05 -4.27 -2.51
N ALA A 80 0.14 -3.73 -2.80
CA ALA A 80 0.99 -4.26 -3.87
C ALA A 80 1.36 -5.72 -3.65
N TYR A 81 1.36 -6.17 -2.40
CA TYR A 81 1.76 -7.53 -2.00
C TYR A 81 0.62 -8.35 -1.42
N MET A 82 -0.48 -7.72 -0.99
CA MET A 82 -1.54 -8.39 -0.24
C MET A 82 -2.93 -8.24 -0.85
N ALA A 83 -3.09 -7.40 -1.85
CA ALA A 83 -4.37 -7.10 -2.49
C ALA A 83 -5.20 -6.04 -1.72
N ASP A 84 -6.19 -5.51 -2.43
CA ASP A 84 -7.12 -4.51 -1.89
C ASP A 84 -8.44 -5.21 -1.51
N LEU A 85 -8.57 -5.60 -0.26
CA LEU A 85 -9.81 -6.17 0.25
C LEU A 85 -10.80 -5.05 0.58
N ILE A 86 -12.03 -5.21 0.13
CA ILE A 86 -13.09 -4.24 0.45
C ILE A 86 -13.40 -4.30 1.95
N ARG A 87 -13.79 -3.15 2.52
CA ARG A 87 -13.97 -2.99 3.96
C ARG A 87 -14.90 -4.04 4.58
N PRO A 88 -16.06 -4.38 4.00
CA PRO A 88 -16.94 -5.39 4.62
C PRO A 88 -16.29 -6.75 4.80
N VAL A 89 -15.41 -7.15 3.88
CA VAL A 89 -14.66 -8.41 4.00
C VAL A 89 -13.52 -8.24 5.00
N LYS A 90 -12.78 -7.15 4.89
CA LYS A 90 -11.60 -6.88 5.70
C LYS A 90 -11.94 -6.82 7.19
N GLN A 91 -13.09 -6.23 7.55
CA GLN A 91 -13.53 -6.12 8.94
C GLN A 91 -13.75 -7.47 9.61
N GLN A 92 -13.97 -8.52 8.83
CA GLN A 92 -14.16 -9.88 9.34
C GLN A 92 -12.85 -10.67 9.39
N MET A 93 -11.73 -10.04 9.08
CA MET A 93 -10.44 -10.73 8.95
C MET A 93 -9.35 -10.00 9.76
N PRO A 94 -9.46 -10.04 11.11
CA PRO A 94 -8.51 -9.27 11.95
C PRO A 94 -7.05 -9.69 11.76
N LYS A 95 -6.80 -10.97 11.49
CA LYS A 95 -5.42 -11.44 11.24
C LYS A 95 -4.84 -10.84 9.97
N TYR A 96 -5.66 -10.70 8.93
CA TYR A 96 -5.25 -10.04 7.69
C TYR A 96 -4.88 -8.57 7.97
N CYS A 97 -5.72 -7.87 8.70
CA CYS A 97 -5.49 -6.45 9.04
C CYS A 97 -4.19 -6.27 9.83
N GLU A 98 -3.95 -7.13 10.81
CA GLU A 98 -2.74 -7.11 11.62
C GLU A 98 -1.50 -7.32 10.74
N THR A 99 -1.55 -8.30 9.85
CA THR A 99 -0.44 -8.62 8.96
C THR A 99 -0.18 -7.48 7.97
N GLU A 100 -1.26 -6.91 7.43
CA GLU A 100 -1.18 -5.76 6.52
C GLU A 100 -0.53 -4.57 7.20
N ASP A 101 -0.90 -4.28 8.45
CA ASP A 101 -0.31 -3.18 9.22
C ASP A 101 1.18 -3.40 9.45
N GLN A 102 1.59 -4.64 9.72
CA GLN A 102 3.00 -4.97 9.89
C GLN A 102 3.79 -4.74 8.60
N LEU A 103 3.25 -5.17 7.48
CA LEU A 103 3.91 -4.97 6.18
C LEU A 103 3.98 -3.49 5.84
N LEU A 104 2.91 -2.76 6.03
CA LEU A 104 2.89 -1.33 5.76
C LEU A 104 3.92 -0.59 6.62
N ALA A 105 4.07 -0.98 7.89
CA ALA A 105 5.07 -0.39 8.78
C ALA A 105 6.49 -0.59 8.23
N VAL A 106 6.80 -1.77 7.70
CA VAL A 106 8.09 -2.05 7.07
C VAL A 106 8.33 -1.12 5.88
N ILE A 107 7.31 -0.97 5.03
CA ILE A 107 7.40 -0.11 3.85
C ILE A 107 7.63 1.35 4.25
N LEU A 108 6.83 1.86 5.17
CA LEU A 108 6.94 3.26 5.61
C LEU A 108 8.29 3.55 6.22
N LYS A 109 8.80 2.64 7.07
CA LYS A 109 10.12 2.81 7.69
C LYS A 109 11.23 2.83 6.66
N LYS A 110 11.14 1.98 5.64
CA LYS A 110 12.15 1.96 4.57
C LYS A 110 12.31 3.33 3.92
N TYR A 111 11.21 4.05 3.75
CA TYR A 111 11.22 5.36 3.10
C TYR A 111 11.27 6.53 4.10
N GLY A 112 11.67 6.24 5.34
CA GLY A 112 11.91 7.28 6.34
C GLY A 112 10.64 7.90 6.91
N LEU A 113 9.52 7.19 6.83
CA LEU A 113 8.23 7.68 7.32
C LEU A 113 7.87 7.01 8.64
N ASP A 114 7.16 7.75 9.50
CA ASP A 114 6.71 7.25 10.79
C ASP A 114 5.40 6.47 10.61
N PRO A 115 5.40 5.14 10.91
CA PRO A 115 4.18 4.34 10.75
C PRO A 115 3.06 4.74 11.70
N GLU A 116 3.38 5.47 12.75
CA GLU A 116 2.40 5.92 13.76
C GLU A 116 1.72 7.24 13.38
N LEU A 117 2.18 7.93 12.33
CA LEU A 117 1.53 9.16 11.88
C LEU A 117 0.14 8.84 11.32
N PRO A 118 -0.92 9.48 11.86
CA PRO A 118 -2.25 9.27 11.31
C PRO A 118 -2.40 9.92 9.95
N VAL A 119 -3.06 9.22 9.03
CA VAL A 119 -3.45 9.76 7.73
C VAL A 119 -4.96 9.72 7.67
N SER A 120 -5.58 10.90 7.76
CA SER A 120 -7.02 11.05 7.76
C SER A 120 -7.42 11.92 6.56
N ILE A 121 -7.60 11.26 5.43
CA ILE A 121 -7.92 11.95 4.17
C ILE A 121 -9.23 11.42 3.61
#